data_a2e5394d2fda0a5398c050b96dec757a
#
_entry.id   a2e5394d2fda0a5398c050b96dec757a
#
_cell.length_a   1.000
_cell.length_b   1.000
_cell.length_c   1.000
_cell.angle_alpha   90.00
_cell.angle_beta   90.00
_cell.angle_gamma   90.00
#
_symmetry.space_group_name_H-M   'P 1'
#
loop_
_entity.id
_entity.type
_entity.pdbx_description
1 polymer ?
#
loop_
_entity_poly.entity_id
_entity_poly.type
_entity_poly.pdbx_seq_one_letter_code
_entity_poly.pdbx_strand_id
1 'polypeptide(L)'
;MKSFTALLLCSLPFGLQAQLNKPATNYVTISSGESEKEIIYKAAHVTPSPRQLRWQKLELTAFFHFGVNTFTDKEWGDGKEDEKVFNPTALDAKQWVKTVKEAGFKQVIITAKHHDGFCLWTSKYTAHSVKQSPWKNGKGDVVKEVSDACRELNIGFGVYLSPWDRNSALYGTEAYNDYFVNQLTELLTQYGRVDEVWFDGANGEGPNGKKQVYDFNRWYELIRRLQPTATIAIMGPDVRWVGTETGRGREMEWSVIPADLNMMAKIAGDSQKDVAFAPTGDKRENDLGSRDKIRNAHGLVWYPAETDVSIRPGWFYHTKEDSKVKTPQQLFDIYFSSVGRNGVLLLNIPPNREGRLSEYDVKNLQRFKQLMDRTFQQNLAKNAVIKCANGMNTHAMTDGKYETYFTTKGQDTTATIELTFPSAQTFNILSLQENIAVGQRIESFVLEYKEANEWKKITEGSTVGYKRLLLFNAVNAKQVRLRILSSRLNPTLSEFGLYKGD
;
A
#
# COMPACT_ATOMS: atom_id res chain seq x y z
N MET A 1 33.27 17.18 60.73
CA MET A 1 31.90 17.17 60.29
C MET A 1 31.85 16.73 58.84
N LYS A 2 31.53 15.46 58.59
CA LYS A 2 31.41 14.85 57.24
C LYS A 2 29.94 14.73 56.90
N SER A 3 29.50 15.48 55.88
CA SER A 3 28.11 15.39 55.35
C SER A 3 27.99 14.18 54.46
N PHE A 4 27.09 13.27 54.78
CA PHE A 4 26.66 12.16 53.93
C PHE A 4 25.45 12.64 53.11
N THR A 5 25.60 12.64 51.78
CA THR A 5 24.50 12.84 50.86
C THR A 5 23.94 11.46 50.44
N ALA A 6 22.73 11.15 50.85
CA ALA A 6 22.05 9.91 50.48
C ALA A 6 21.48 10.04 49.06
N LEU A 7 21.91 9.18 48.15
CA LEU A 7 21.34 9.01 46.80
C LEU A 7 20.10 8.11 46.94
N LEU A 8 18.92 8.67 46.66
CA LEU A 8 17.67 7.91 46.52
C LEU A 8 17.65 7.27 45.11
N LEU A 9 17.87 5.95 45.03
CA LEU A 9 17.61 5.19 43.83
C LEU A 9 16.12 4.92 43.73
N CYS A 10 15.42 5.59 42.82
CA CYS A 10 14.06 5.22 42.39
C CYS A 10 14.14 3.97 41.52
N SER A 11 13.73 2.83 42.11
CA SER A 11 13.51 1.57 41.38
C SER A 11 12.22 1.69 40.54
N LEU A 12 12.34 1.86 39.24
CA LEU A 12 11.24 1.68 38.27
C LEU A 12 10.90 0.18 38.15
N PRO A 13 9.63 -0.19 38.02
CA PRO A 13 9.26 -1.60 37.95
C PRO A 13 9.73 -2.23 36.64
N PHE A 14 10.55 -3.24 36.74
CA PHE A 14 11.18 -4.01 35.65
C PHE A 14 10.17 -4.83 34.80
N GLY A 15 8.86 -4.71 35.06
CA GLY A 15 7.84 -5.54 34.44
C GLY A 15 7.37 -5.11 33.03
N LEU A 16 7.56 -3.87 32.60
CA LEU A 16 7.06 -3.36 31.31
C LEU A 16 8.10 -3.38 30.17
N GLN A 17 9.38 -3.51 30.50
CA GLN A 17 10.48 -3.47 29.50
C GLN A 17 10.77 -4.84 28.83
N ALA A 18 10.29 -5.94 29.37
CA ALA A 18 10.56 -7.28 28.85
C ALA A 18 9.66 -7.68 27.66
N GLN A 19 8.57 -6.95 27.38
CA GLN A 19 7.69 -7.23 26.24
C GLN A 19 8.09 -6.49 24.95
N LEU A 20 8.99 -5.51 25.02
CA LEU A 20 9.39 -4.64 23.90
C LEU A 20 10.58 -5.15 23.07
N ASN A 21 11.23 -6.25 23.44
CA ASN A 21 12.49 -6.71 22.82
C ASN A 21 12.43 -8.10 22.15
N LYS A 22 11.26 -8.59 21.72
CA LYS A 22 11.28 -9.63 20.69
C LYS A 22 11.53 -8.96 19.35
N PRO A 23 12.53 -9.42 18.55
CA PRO A 23 12.72 -8.88 17.21
C PRO A 23 11.40 -9.03 16.44
N ALA A 24 10.94 -7.93 15.83
CA ALA A 24 9.78 -7.96 14.96
C ALA A 24 10.00 -9.04 13.91
N THR A 25 9.13 -10.04 13.87
CA THR A 25 9.21 -11.11 12.88
C THR A 25 8.05 -10.97 11.91
N ASN A 26 8.37 -10.82 10.63
CA ASN A 26 7.36 -10.77 9.58
C ASN A 26 6.96 -12.16 9.05
N TYR A 27 7.52 -13.21 9.66
CA TYR A 27 7.24 -14.61 9.33
C TYR A 27 7.32 -15.49 10.57
N VAL A 28 6.46 -16.50 10.66
CA VAL A 28 6.51 -17.53 11.71
C VAL A 28 6.10 -18.89 11.13
N THR A 29 6.81 -19.94 11.52
CA THR A 29 6.44 -21.32 11.21
C THR A 29 5.39 -21.82 12.20
N ILE A 30 4.42 -22.59 11.70
CA ILE A 30 3.46 -23.34 12.50
C ILE A 30 3.82 -24.81 12.42
N SER A 31 4.05 -25.43 13.58
CA SER A 31 4.39 -26.85 13.70
C SER A 31 3.12 -27.70 13.69
N SER A 32 3.25 -28.95 13.24
CA SER A 32 2.15 -29.90 13.33
C SER A 32 1.75 -30.13 14.79
N GLY A 33 0.44 -30.08 15.07
CA GLY A 33 -0.12 -30.30 16.41
C GLY A 33 -0.22 -29.06 17.29
N GLU A 34 0.16 -27.88 16.81
CA GLU A 34 -0.12 -26.64 17.55
C GLU A 34 -1.63 -26.40 17.68
N SER A 35 -2.05 -25.99 18.86
CA SER A 35 -3.45 -25.64 19.14
C SER A 35 -3.88 -24.36 18.42
N GLU A 36 -5.17 -24.22 18.17
CA GLU A 36 -5.74 -22.97 17.60
C GLU A 36 -5.32 -21.74 18.41
N LYS A 37 -5.28 -21.83 19.74
CA LYS A 37 -4.84 -20.73 20.61
C LYS A 37 -3.40 -20.32 20.36
N GLU A 38 -2.51 -21.27 20.14
CA GLU A 38 -1.09 -21.00 19.82
C GLU A 38 -0.94 -20.38 18.44
N ILE A 39 -1.71 -20.86 17.46
CA ILE A 39 -1.71 -20.30 16.09
C ILE A 39 -2.21 -18.84 16.12
N ILE A 40 -3.32 -18.56 16.82
CA ILE A 40 -3.84 -17.19 16.97
C ILE A 40 -2.84 -16.29 17.69
N TYR A 41 -2.18 -16.80 18.74
CA TYR A 41 -1.13 -16.06 19.45
C TYR A 41 0.04 -15.72 18.53
N LYS A 42 0.51 -16.67 17.73
CA LYS A 42 1.56 -16.44 16.72
C LYS A 42 1.10 -15.40 15.68
N ALA A 43 -0.11 -15.56 15.13
CA ALA A 43 -0.66 -14.64 14.15
C ALA A 43 -0.72 -13.17 14.64
N ALA A 44 -1.06 -12.98 15.92
CA ALA A 44 -1.10 -11.66 16.55
C ALA A 44 0.28 -11.04 16.82
N HIS A 45 1.36 -11.83 16.72
CA HIS A 45 2.76 -11.41 16.91
C HIS A 45 3.56 -11.35 15.61
N VAL A 46 2.99 -11.76 14.48
CA VAL A 46 3.58 -11.46 13.17
C VAL A 46 3.39 -9.97 12.91
N THR A 47 4.50 -9.26 12.69
CA THR A 47 4.54 -7.79 12.56
C THR A 47 5.23 -7.38 11.28
N PRO A 48 4.96 -6.18 10.75
CA PRO A 48 5.64 -5.70 9.55
C PRO A 48 7.15 -5.52 9.79
N SER A 49 7.95 -5.84 8.80
CA SER A 49 9.33 -5.37 8.76
C SER A 49 9.37 -3.84 8.71
N PRO A 50 10.50 -3.18 9.06
CA PRO A 50 10.59 -1.71 9.02
C PRO A 50 10.24 -1.11 7.64
N ARG A 51 10.58 -1.80 6.53
CA ARG A 51 10.22 -1.36 5.17
C ARG A 51 8.72 -1.49 4.90
N GLN A 52 8.09 -2.60 5.33
CA GLN A 52 6.65 -2.80 5.17
C GLN A 52 5.84 -1.81 6.02
N LEU A 53 6.27 -1.52 7.26
CA LEU A 53 5.62 -0.52 8.10
C LEU A 53 5.71 0.89 7.48
N ARG A 54 6.88 1.26 6.96
CA ARG A 54 7.06 2.53 6.26
C ARG A 54 6.17 2.60 5.01
N TRP A 55 6.09 1.52 4.25
CA TRP A 55 5.28 1.41 3.05
C TRP A 55 3.78 1.54 3.36
N GLN A 56 3.25 0.83 4.36
CA GLN A 56 1.85 0.96 4.75
C GLN A 56 1.48 2.39 5.22
N LYS A 57 2.41 3.12 5.83
CA LYS A 57 2.23 4.53 6.22
C LYS A 57 2.20 5.51 5.04
N LEU A 58 2.51 5.08 3.83
CA LEU A 58 2.38 5.92 2.63
C LEU A 58 0.92 6.25 2.33
N GLU A 59 0.01 5.29 2.45
CA GLU A 59 -1.40 5.35 2.08
C GLU A 59 -1.62 5.54 0.57
N LEU A 60 -0.99 6.57 -0.02
CA LEU A 60 -1.12 6.96 -1.42
C LEU A 60 0.24 6.92 -2.12
N THR A 61 0.33 6.11 -3.17
CA THR A 61 1.46 6.04 -4.11
C THR A 61 0.97 6.31 -5.53
N ALA A 62 1.77 7.00 -6.33
CA ALA A 62 1.43 7.34 -7.71
C ALA A 62 2.20 6.44 -8.68
N PHE A 63 1.54 6.01 -9.75
CA PHE A 63 2.13 5.27 -10.84
C PHE A 63 2.15 6.13 -12.09
N PHE A 64 3.23 6.13 -12.84
CA PHE A 64 3.31 6.78 -14.14
C PHE A 64 3.59 5.76 -15.22
N HIS A 65 2.54 5.35 -15.97
CA HIS A 65 2.70 4.60 -17.19
C HIS A 65 3.04 5.56 -18.33
N PHE A 66 4.27 5.53 -18.75
CA PHE A 66 4.79 6.33 -19.85
C PHE A 66 5.79 5.50 -20.66
N GLY A 67 5.77 5.59 -21.97
CA GLY A 67 6.63 4.81 -22.83
C GLY A 67 6.20 4.88 -24.28
N VAL A 68 6.72 3.99 -25.11
CA VAL A 68 6.39 3.92 -26.53
C VAL A 68 4.89 3.72 -26.76
N ASN A 69 4.20 3.05 -25.84
CA ASN A 69 2.75 2.81 -25.89
C ASN A 69 1.94 4.10 -25.84
N THR A 70 2.40 5.13 -25.12
CA THR A 70 1.79 6.47 -25.15
C THR A 70 1.74 7.06 -26.56
N PHE A 71 2.76 6.76 -27.38
CA PHE A 71 2.89 7.31 -28.74
C PHE A 71 2.20 6.45 -29.80
N THR A 72 2.08 5.15 -29.58
CA THR A 72 1.41 4.20 -30.47
C THR A 72 -0.10 4.06 -30.20
N ASP A 73 -0.61 4.68 -29.12
CA ASP A 73 -2.00 4.60 -28.67
C ASP A 73 -2.41 3.16 -28.33
N LYS A 74 -1.50 2.38 -27.71
CA LYS A 74 -1.70 0.99 -27.31
C LYS A 74 -1.56 0.85 -25.79
N GLU A 75 -2.28 -0.12 -25.21
CA GLU A 75 -2.07 -0.56 -23.82
C GLU A 75 -0.88 -1.51 -23.72
N TRP A 76 -0.74 -2.41 -24.67
CA TRP A 76 0.37 -3.36 -24.77
C TRP A 76 1.01 -3.28 -26.14
N GLY A 77 2.29 -2.91 -26.17
CA GLY A 77 3.12 -2.99 -27.35
C GLY A 77 3.45 -4.44 -27.70
N ASP A 78 3.90 -4.67 -28.92
CA ASP A 78 4.28 -6.00 -29.41
C ASP A 78 5.80 -6.24 -29.38
N GLY A 79 6.58 -5.25 -28.92
CA GLY A 79 8.05 -5.31 -28.85
C GLY A 79 8.75 -5.01 -30.18
N LYS A 80 8.00 -4.52 -31.18
CA LYS A 80 8.53 -4.15 -32.49
C LYS A 80 8.29 -2.69 -32.86
N GLU A 81 7.93 -1.91 -31.87
CA GLU A 81 7.69 -0.48 -32.03
C GLU A 81 8.97 0.22 -32.51
N ASP A 82 8.83 1.09 -33.52
CA ASP A 82 9.93 1.97 -33.93
C ASP A 82 10.24 2.96 -32.81
N GLU A 83 11.43 2.93 -32.27
CA GLU A 83 11.87 3.81 -31.16
C GLU A 83 11.77 5.29 -31.55
N LYS A 84 11.74 5.62 -32.83
CA LYS A 84 11.61 6.99 -33.34
C LYS A 84 10.26 7.61 -33.04
N VAL A 85 9.22 6.82 -32.76
CA VAL A 85 7.90 7.36 -32.37
C VAL A 85 7.93 7.99 -30.98
N PHE A 86 8.88 7.58 -30.11
CA PHE A 86 9.04 8.16 -28.80
C PHE A 86 9.71 9.53 -28.88
N ASN A 87 8.90 10.59 -28.85
CA ASN A 87 9.40 11.97 -28.98
C ASN A 87 8.53 12.97 -28.19
N PRO A 88 8.58 12.96 -26.86
CA PRO A 88 7.86 13.95 -26.06
C PRO A 88 8.43 15.35 -26.31
N THR A 89 7.53 16.31 -26.65
CA THR A 89 7.92 17.67 -27.05
C THR A 89 8.16 18.62 -25.89
N ALA A 90 7.59 18.31 -24.71
CA ALA A 90 7.60 19.18 -23.53
C ALA A 90 7.65 18.39 -22.22
N LEU A 91 8.46 17.31 -22.18
CA LEU A 91 8.57 16.45 -21.00
C LEU A 91 8.94 17.27 -19.75
N ASP A 92 8.10 17.16 -18.72
CA ASP A 92 8.25 17.89 -17.47
C ASP A 92 7.96 16.95 -16.27
N ALA A 93 8.95 16.10 -15.94
CA ALA A 93 8.84 15.18 -14.82
C ALA A 93 8.61 15.89 -13.47
N LYS A 94 9.07 17.15 -13.34
CA LYS A 94 8.82 17.94 -12.14
C LYS A 94 7.34 18.31 -12.00
N GLN A 95 6.64 18.61 -13.11
CA GLN A 95 5.19 18.83 -13.11
C GLN A 95 4.45 17.55 -12.66
N TRP A 96 4.88 16.37 -13.12
CA TRP A 96 4.26 15.10 -12.70
C TRP A 96 4.36 14.92 -11.19
N VAL A 97 5.60 14.94 -10.67
CA VAL A 97 5.89 14.69 -9.26
C VAL A 97 5.28 15.77 -8.36
N LYS A 98 5.33 17.04 -8.76
CA LYS A 98 4.72 18.15 -8.02
C LYS A 98 3.20 17.97 -7.91
N THR A 99 2.53 17.64 -9.02
CA THR A 99 1.07 17.44 -9.05
C THR A 99 0.63 16.36 -8.06
N VAL A 100 1.27 15.18 -8.09
CA VAL A 100 0.87 14.09 -7.21
C VAL A 100 1.25 14.37 -5.74
N LYS A 101 2.38 15.01 -5.48
CA LYS A 101 2.74 15.45 -4.13
C LYS A 101 1.71 16.42 -3.55
N GLU A 102 1.29 17.42 -4.31
CA GLU A 102 0.25 18.38 -3.91
C GLU A 102 -1.10 17.71 -3.70
N ALA A 103 -1.38 16.61 -4.40
CA ALA A 103 -2.55 15.77 -4.20
C ALA A 103 -2.45 14.81 -2.99
N GLY A 104 -1.33 14.81 -2.25
CA GLY A 104 -1.15 14.06 -1.02
C GLY A 104 -0.42 12.71 -1.17
N PHE A 105 0.07 12.39 -2.37
CA PHE A 105 0.87 11.18 -2.60
C PHE A 105 2.26 11.33 -1.98
N LYS A 106 2.80 10.22 -1.49
CA LYS A 106 4.08 10.22 -0.76
C LYS A 106 5.20 9.50 -1.50
N GLN A 107 4.87 8.80 -2.59
CA GLN A 107 5.81 8.05 -3.42
C GLN A 107 5.33 8.00 -4.86
N VAL A 108 6.28 7.87 -5.77
CA VAL A 108 6.07 7.74 -7.22
C VAL A 108 6.76 6.49 -7.71
N ILE A 109 6.12 5.73 -8.59
CA ILE A 109 6.71 4.62 -9.33
C ILE A 109 6.61 4.93 -10.82
N ILE A 110 7.72 4.79 -11.57
CA ILE A 110 7.76 4.96 -13.02
C ILE A 110 7.91 3.61 -13.72
N THR A 111 7.15 3.36 -14.79
CA THR A 111 7.38 2.21 -15.67
C THR A 111 8.67 2.41 -16.47
N ALA A 112 9.81 2.06 -15.87
CA ALA A 112 11.11 2.21 -16.55
C ALA A 112 11.19 1.36 -17.83
N LYS A 113 10.59 0.16 -17.82
CA LYS A 113 10.41 -0.71 -18.99
C LYS A 113 9.09 -1.46 -18.84
N HIS A 114 8.17 -1.34 -19.80
CA HIS A 114 6.92 -2.11 -19.85
C HIS A 114 7.11 -3.40 -20.69
N HIS A 115 6.05 -4.16 -20.95
CA HIS A 115 6.08 -5.47 -21.65
C HIS A 115 6.61 -5.39 -23.09
N ASP A 116 6.54 -4.22 -23.74
CA ASP A 116 7.13 -3.98 -25.06
C ASP A 116 8.66 -4.04 -25.05
N GLY A 117 9.30 -3.97 -23.89
CA GLY A 117 10.75 -4.00 -23.74
C GLY A 117 11.44 -2.64 -23.95
N PHE A 118 10.68 -1.56 -24.26
CA PHE A 118 11.25 -0.23 -24.47
C PHE A 118 11.72 0.38 -23.14
N CYS A 119 13.03 0.70 -23.08
CA CYS A 119 13.64 1.29 -21.88
C CYS A 119 13.59 2.81 -21.92
N LEU A 120 13.06 3.41 -20.84
CA LEU A 120 13.01 4.87 -20.65
C LEU A 120 14.35 5.49 -20.25
N TRP A 121 15.43 4.69 -20.21
CA TRP A 121 16.81 5.11 -19.96
C TRP A 121 17.74 4.52 -21.04
N THR A 122 18.93 5.05 -21.15
CA THR A 122 19.93 4.60 -22.14
C THR A 122 20.61 3.31 -21.70
N SER A 123 19.85 2.21 -21.57
CA SER A 123 20.38 0.91 -21.16
C SER A 123 21.56 0.46 -22.06
N LYS A 124 22.56 -0.15 -21.44
CA LYS A 124 23.70 -0.74 -22.15
C LYS A 124 23.38 -2.10 -22.77
N TYR A 125 22.25 -2.71 -22.36
CA TYR A 125 21.92 -4.10 -22.64
C TYR A 125 20.92 -4.26 -23.79
N THR A 126 20.26 -3.17 -24.20
CA THR A 126 19.35 -3.16 -25.36
C THR A 126 19.49 -1.89 -26.18
N ALA A 127 19.21 -2.00 -27.48
CA ALA A 127 19.03 -0.85 -28.36
C ALA A 127 17.60 -0.30 -28.27
N HIS A 128 16.61 -1.15 -27.90
CA HIS A 128 15.20 -0.77 -27.80
C HIS A 128 14.96 0.14 -26.57
N SER A 129 15.27 1.43 -26.77
CA SER A 129 15.26 2.42 -25.70
C SER A 129 15.24 3.85 -26.22
N VAL A 130 15.08 4.82 -25.36
CA VAL A 130 15.20 6.26 -25.64
C VAL A 130 16.48 6.62 -26.39
N LYS A 131 17.52 5.78 -26.34
CA LYS A 131 18.78 5.95 -27.05
C LYS A 131 18.63 5.98 -28.58
N GLN A 132 17.64 5.29 -29.13
CA GLN A 132 17.35 5.27 -30.56
C GLN A 132 16.25 6.28 -30.95
N SER A 133 15.65 6.97 -29.98
CA SER A 133 14.62 7.96 -30.24
C SER A 133 15.21 9.33 -30.64
N PRO A 134 14.46 10.17 -31.35
CA PRO A 134 14.88 11.54 -31.64
C PRO A 134 14.87 12.44 -30.41
N TRP A 135 14.17 12.02 -29.35
CA TRP A 135 14.06 12.81 -28.13
C TRP A 135 15.43 13.07 -27.48
N LYS A 136 15.77 14.36 -27.31
CA LYS A 136 17.07 14.81 -26.82
C LYS A 136 18.25 14.20 -27.56
N ASN A 137 18.08 13.91 -28.89
CA ASN A 137 19.07 13.27 -29.75
C ASN A 137 19.58 11.92 -29.17
N GLY A 138 18.69 11.11 -28.63
CA GLY A 138 19.00 9.82 -28.01
C GLY A 138 19.75 9.88 -26.67
N LYS A 139 19.89 11.07 -26.09
CA LYS A 139 20.58 11.29 -24.80
C LYS A 139 19.60 11.51 -23.63
N GLY A 140 18.30 11.37 -23.88
CA GLY A 140 17.28 11.52 -22.85
C GLY A 140 17.28 10.36 -21.86
N ASP A 141 16.80 10.61 -20.64
CA ASP A 141 16.64 9.63 -19.58
C ASP A 141 15.46 10.05 -18.70
N VAL A 142 14.29 9.45 -18.96
CA VAL A 142 13.06 9.77 -18.24
C VAL A 142 13.16 9.32 -16.78
N VAL A 143 13.81 8.15 -16.54
CA VAL A 143 13.97 7.61 -15.19
C VAL A 143 14.77 8.59 -14.33
N LYS A 144 15.84 9.16 -14.92
CA LYS A 144 16.65 10.18 -14.25
C LYS A 144 15.82 11.44 -13.95
N GLU A 145 15.07 11.94 -14.91
CA GLU A 145 14.27 13.15 -14.72
C GLU A 145 13.22 12.98 -13.61
N VAL A 146 12.56 11.82 -13.53
CA VAL A 146 11.60 11.51 -12.47
C VAL A 146 12.32 11.35 -11.11
N SER A 147 13.44 10.62 -11.06
CA SER A 147 14.18 10.42 -9.80
C SER A 147 14.74 11.72 -9.24
N ASP A 148 15.25 12.61 -10.11
CA ASP A 148 15.74 13.94 -9.71
C ASP A 148 14.61 14.83 -9.19
N ALA A 149 13.44 14.82 -9.85
CA ALA A 149 12.25 15.52 -9.40
C ALA A 149 11.74 15.00 -8.05
N CYS A 150 11.74 13.68 -7.84
CA CYS A 150 11.37 13.07 -6.55
C CYS A 150 12.32 13.51 -5.43
N ARG A 151 13.61 13.55 -5.71
CA ARG A 151 14.62 13.99 -4.73
C ARG A 151 14.48 15.48 -4.39
N GLU A 152 14.33 16.32 -5.42
CA GLU A 152 14.12 17.76 -5.24
C GLU A 152 12.87 18.06 -4.42
N LEU A 153 11.80 17.35 -4.68
CA LEU A 153 10.51 17.54 -4.03
C LEU A 153 10.34 16.72 -2.73
N ASN A 154 11.36 15.96 -2.32
CA ASN A 154 11.33 15.11 -1.12
C ASN A 154 10.11 14.17 -1.09
N ILE A 155 9.94 13.38 -2.12
CA ILE A 155 8.93 12.31 -2.25
C ILE A 155 9.64 10.99 -2.57
N GLY A 156 9.10 9.84 -2.15
CA GLY A 156 9.68 8.54 -2.43
C GLY A 156 9.75 8.23 -3.92
N PHE A 157 10.76 7.47 -4.34
CA PHE A 157 10.98 7.06 -5.73
C PHE A 157 11.03 5.54 -5.85
N GLY A 158 10.25 4.99 -6.78
CA GLY A 158 10.25 3.59 -7.14
C GLY A 158 10.35 3.36 -8.65
N VAL A 159 10.72 2.14 -9.01
CA VAL A 159 10.85 1.72 -10.41
C VAL A 159 10.03 0.46 -10.66
N TYR A 160 9.30 0.45 -11.76
CA TYR A 160 8.70 -0.74 -12.34
C TYR A 160 9.62 -1.22 -13.46
N LEU A 161 10.03 -2.48 -13.40
CA LEU A 161 10.77 -3.16 -14.47
C LEU A 161 9.98 -4.42 -14.84
N SER A 162 9.36 -4.43 -16.03
CA SER A 162 8.59 -5.60 -16.48
C SER A 162 9.49 -6.83 -16.60
N PRO A 163 9.14 -7.94 -15.90
CA PRO A 163 9.79 -9.23 -16.15
C PRO A 163 9.49 -9.78 -17.55
N TRP A 164 8.28 -9.55 -18.05
CA TRP A 164 7.93 -9.90 -19.42
C TRP A 164 8.53 -8.91 -20.40
N ASP A 165 9.19 -9.41 -21.46
CA ASP A 165 9.87 -8.62 -22.47
C ASP A 165 9.56 -9.19 -23.86
N ARG A 166 8.79 -8.45 -24.64
CA ARG A 166 8.35 -8.85 -25.98
C ARG A 166 9.34 -8.47 -27.07
N ASN A 167 10.40 -7.72 -26.73
CA ASN A 167 11.46 -7.31 -27.68
C ASN A 167 12.69 -8.20 -27.58
N SER A 168 13.13 -8.57 -26.37
CA SER A 168 14.40 -9.26 -26.18
C SER A 168 14.42 -10.66 -26.79
N ALA A 169 15.33 -10.93 -27.71
CA ALA A 169 15.56 -12.25 -28.28
C ALA A 169 16.05 -13.28 -27.24
N LEU A 170 16.53 -12.84 -26.08
CA LEU A 170 16.97 -13.69 -24.98
C LEU A 170 15.79 -14.21 -24.15
N TYR A 171 14.61 -13.58 -24.24
CA TYR A 171 13.44 -13.98 -23.45
C TYR A 171 13.04 -15.43 -23.76
N GLY A 172 12.69 -16.18 -22.73
CA GLY A 172 12.43 -17.62 -22.83
C GLY A 172 13.69 -18.47 -22.79
N THR A 173 14.84 -17.91 -22.40
CA THR A 173 16.12 -18.60 -22.20
C THR A 173 16.75 -18.23 -20.86
N GLU A 174 17.72 -19.04 -20.38
CA GLU A 174 18.44 -18.76 -19.13
C GLU A 174 19.22 -17.43 -19.20
N ALA A 175 19.77 -17.07 -20.35
CA ALA A 175 20.50 -15.81 -20.56
C ALA A 175 19.64 -14.56 -20.31
N TYR A 176 18.32 -14.68 -20.36
CA TYR A 176 17.43 -13.56 -20.05
C TYR A 176 17.50 -13.17 -18.56
N ASN A 177 17.69 -14.12 -17.65
CA ASN A 177 17.83 -13.81 -16.23
C ASN A 177 19.09 -12.95 -15.97
N ASP A 178 20.20 -13.18 -16.70
CA ASP A 178 21.38 -12.31 -16.65
C ASP A 178 21.11 -10.92 -17.25
N TYR A 179 20.43 -10.88 -18.39
CA TYR A 179 20.00 -9.62 -19.03
C TYR A 179 19.13 -8.79 -18.08
N PHE A 180 18.16 -9.41 -17.42
CA PHE A 180 17.26 -8.74 -16.47
C PHE A 180 18.02 -8.22 -15.24
N VAL A 181 18.91 -9.03 -14.65
CA VAL A 181 19.79 -8.63 -13.54
C VAL A 181 20.64 -7.42 -13.91
N ASN A 182 21.17 -7.38 -15.12
CA ASN A 182 21.98 -6.27 -15.60
C ASN A 182 21.16 -4.97 -15.71
N GLN A 183 19.95 -5.02 -16.30
CA GLN A 183 19.05 -3.85 -16.36
C GLN A 183 18.61 -3.41 -14.98
N LEU A 184 18.26 -4.35 -14.10
CA LEU A 184 17.88 -4.06 -12.71
C LEU A 184 19.07 -3.40 -11.97
N THR A 185 20.29 -3.85 -12.19
CA THR A 185 21.50 -3.24 -11.62
C THR A 185 21.66 -1.80 -12.05
N GLU A 186 21.44 -1.48 -13.34
CA GLU A 186 21.46 -0.09 -13.84
C GLU A 186 20.47 0.77 -13.04
N LEU A 187 19.21 0.31 -12.90
CA LEU A 187 18.17 1.06 -12.21
C LEU A 187 18.46 1.23 -10.71
N LEU A 188 19.07 0.26 -10.05
CA LEU A 188 19.34 0.29 -8.62
C LEU A 188 20.63 1.07 -8.26
N THR A 189 21.49 1.40 -9.24
CA THR A 189 22.79 2.04 -8.96
C THR A 189 22.93 3.44 -9.55
N GLN A 190 22.12 3.83 -10.55
CA GLN A 190 22.31 5.09 -11.27
C GLN A 190 21.42 6.23 -10.82
N TYR A 191 20.32 5.95 -10.09
CA TYR A 191 19.28 6.92 -9.78
C TYR A 191 19.17 7.27 -8.28
N GLY A 192 20.18 6.91 -7.50
CA GLY A 192 20.22 7.14 -6.06
C GLY A 192 19.36 6.16 -5.29
N ARG A 193 18.64 6.65 -4.26
CA ARG A 193 17.79 5.80 -3.44
C ARG A 193 16.54 5.40 -4.21
N VAL A 194 16.26 4.08 -4.20
CA VAL A 194 15.02 3.48 -4.70
C VAL A 194 14.24 2.96 -3.49
N ASP A 195 13.02 3.46 -3.31
CA ASP A 195 12.16 3.10 -2.18
C ASP A 195 11.29 1.88 -2.45
N GLU A 196 11.01 1.60 -3.73
CA GLU A 196 10.21 0.46 -4.17
C GLU A 196 10.66 -0.07 -5.53
N VAL A 197 10.74 -1.40 -5.65
CA VAL A 197 10.89 -2.10 -6.93
C VAL A 197 9.62 -2.89 -7.18
N TRP A 198 8.97 -2.58 -8.30
CA TRP A 198 7.70 -3.16 -8.68
C TRP A 198 7.86 -4.11 -9.87
N PHE A 199 7.47 -5.36 -9.69
CA PHE A 199 7.49 -6.40 -10.72
C PHE A 199 6.06 -6.81 -11.06
N ASP A 200 5.74 -6.78 -12.36
CA ASP A 200 4.48 -7.25 -12.89
C ASP A 200 4.38 -8.78 -12.84
N GLY A 201 3.15 -9.28 -12.66
CA GLY A 201 2.86 -10.71 -12.68
C GLY A 201 2.69 -11.30 -14.08
N ALA A 202 2.58 -10.46 -15.12
CA ALA A 202 2.39 -10.94 -16.49
C ALA A 202 3.59 -11.75 -16.99
N ASN A 203 3.32 -12.92 -17.57
CA ASN A 203 4.32 -13.84 -18.12
C ASN A 203 3.83 -14.47 -19.44
N GLY A 204 3.76 -13.65 -20.49
CA GLY A 204 3.40 -14.08 -21.83
C GLY A 204 4.59 -14.67 -22.59
N GLU A 205 4.39 -14.95 -23.86
CA GLU A 205 5.43 -15.41 -24.79
C GLU A 205 6.30 -14.24 -25.25
N GLY A 206 7.59 -14.52 -25.45
CA GLY A 206 8.53 -13.61 -26.08
C GLY A 206 8.56 -13.75 -27.60
N PRO A 207 9.51 -13.06 -28.29
CA PRO A 207 9.64 -13.11 -29.75
C PRO A 207 9.88 -14.51 -30.32
N ASN A 208 10.41 -15.44 -29.53
CA ASN A 208 10.69 -16.82 -29.89
C ASN A 208 9.53 -17.80 -29.56
N GLY A 209 8.34 -17.28 -29.11
CA GLY A 209 7.19 -18.09 -28.74
C GLY A 209 7.35 -18.85 -27.42
N LYS A 210 8.34 -18.52 -26.61
CA LYS A 210 8.57 -19.17 -25.30
C LYS A 210 8.23 -18.24 -24.15
N LYS A 211 7.76 -18.83 -23.04
CA LYS A 211 7.62 -18.15 -21.75
C LYS A 211 8.94 -18.23 -20.98
N GLN A 212 9.21 -17.22 -20.18
CA GLN A 212 10.39 -17.15 -19.33
C GLN A 212 10.16 -17.84 -17.99
N VAL A 213 11.19 -18.54 -17.51
CA VAL A 213 11.30 -18.94 -16.11
C VAL A 213 12.08 -17.85 -15.36
N TYR A 214 11.39 -17.11 -14.50
CA TYR A 214 11.98 -15.98 -13.79
C TYR A 214 12.77 -16.43 -12.56
N ASP A 215 13.98 -15.91 -12.40
CA ASP A 215 14.82 -16.13 -11.21
C ASP A 215 14.58 -15.02 -10.17
N PHE A 216 13.37 -15.03 -9.59
CA PHE A 216 12.98 -14.04 -8.59
C PHE A 216 13.93 -13.99 -7.38
N ASN A 217 14.44 -15.13 -6.92
CA ASN A 217 15.33 -15.18 -5.76
C ASN A 217 16.59 -14.36 -5.99
N ARG A 218 17.22 -14.52 -7.15
CA ARG A 218 18.42 -13.74 -7.55
C ARG A 218 18.11 -12.24 -7.64
N TRP A 219 16.93 -11.89 -8.13
CA TRP A 219 16.51 -10.48 -8.21
C TRP A 219 16.28 -9.88 -6.82
N TYR A 220 15.66 -10.62 -5.90
CA TYR A 220 15.46 -10.16 -4.53
C TYR A 220 16.80 -9.99 -3.80
N GLU A 221 17.74 -10.93 -3.92
CA GLU A 221 19.08 -10.81 -3.34
C GLU A 221 19.81 -9.57 -3.87
N LEU A 222 19.73 -9.30 -5.18
CA LEU A 222 20.30 -8.10 -5.78
C LEU A 222 19.70 -6.83 -5.17
N ILE A 223 18.38 -6.73 -5.09
CA ILE A 223 17.68 -5.57 -4.50
C ILE A 223 18.08 -5.40 -3.05
N ARG A 224 18.07 -6.47 -2.25
CA ARG A 224 18.46 -6.41 -0.84
C ARG A 224 19.90 -5.94 -0.64
N ARG A 225 20.80 -6.29 -1.55
CA ARG A 225 22.19 -5.87 -1.51
C ARG A 225 22.37 -4.41 -1.90
N LEU A 226 21.74 -3.95 -2.99
CA LEU A 226 21.93 -2.62 -3.54
C LEU A 226 21.03 -1.56 -2.91
N GLN A 227 19.80 -1.91 -2.56
CA GLN A 227 18.78 -1.04 -1.98
C GLN A 227 18.09 -1.76 -0.79
N PRO A 228 18.78 -1.97 0.35
CA PRO A 228 18.30 -2.84 1.43
C PRO A 228 17.00 -2.37 2.09
N THR A 229 16.65 -1.10 1.92
CA THR A 229 15.41 -0.52 2.46
C THR A 229 14.26 -0.52 1.46
N ALA A 230 14.48 -0.88 0.20
CA ALA A 230 13.43 -0.91 -0.81
C ALA A 230 12.39 -1.98 -0.50
N THR A 231 11.12 -1.65 -0.75
CA THR A 231 10.00 -2.60 -0.78
C THR A 231 9.98 -3.30 -2.13
N ILE A 232 9.70 -4.59 -2.17
CA ILE A 232 9.55 -5.37 -3.40
C ILE A 232 8.09 -5.79 -3.55
N ALA A 233 7.41 -5.27 -4.57
CA ALA A 233 6.01 -5.46 -4.91
C ALA A 233 5.89 -5.90 -6.38
N ILE A 234 4.86 -6.42 -6.85
CA ILE A 234 3.81 -7.27 -6.29
C ILE A 234 4.17 -8.75 -6.48
N MET A 235 5.11 -9.01 -7.42
CA MET A 235 5.83 -10.28 -7.55
C MET A 235 7.05 -10.26 -6.62
N GLY A 236 6.82 -9.94 -5.34
CA GLY A 236 7.86 -9.74 -4.34
C GLY A 236 7.42 -10.21 -2.95
N PRO A 237 8.38 -10.39 -2.04
CA PRO A 237 8.11 -10.95 -0.71
C PRO A 237 7.53 -9.93 0.27
N ASP A 238 7.49 -8.62 -0.06
CA ASP A 238 7.11 -7.59 0.91
C ASP A 238 5.65 -7.16 0.80
N VAL A 239 5.11 -7.09 -0.42
CA VAL A 239 3.78 -6.55 -0.73
C VAL A 239 3.10 -7.44 -1.75
N ARG A 240 1.83 -7.75 -1.53
CA ARG A 240 1.02 -8.49 -2.49
C ARG A 240 0.07 -7.59 -3.25
N TRP A 241 -0.23 -7.99 -4.46
CA TRP A 241 -1.37 -7.45 -5.18
C TRP A 241 -2.68 -7.85 -4.49
N VAL A 242 -3.64 -6.92 -4.45
CA VAL A 242 -4.96 -7.18 -3.83
C VAL A 242 -5.76 -8.23 -4.59
N GLY A 243 -5.47 -8.42 -5.89
CA GLY A 243 -6.12 -9.39 -6.78
C GLY A 243 -7.09 -8.78 -7.80
N THR A 244 -7.23 -7.45 -7.82
CA THR A 244 -8.06 -6.71 -8.80
C THR A 244 -7.44 -5.34 -9.10
N GLU A 245 -7.68 -4.80 -10.31
CA GLU A 245 -7.26 -3.45 -10.74
C GLU A 245 -8.37 -2.41 -10.55
N THR A 246 -9.22 -2.61 -9.55
CA THR A 246 -10.39 -1.73 -9.33
C THR A 246 -10.16 -0.67 -8.25
N GLY A 247 -9.01 -0.67 -7.58
CA GLY A 247 -8.74 0.18 -6.43
C GLY A 247 -9.55 -0.22 -5.18
N ARG A 248 -10.03 -1.48 -5.10
CA ARG A 248 -10.86 -1.95 -4.00
C ARG A 248 -10.17 -3.06 -3.23
N GLY A 249 -9.98 -2.85 -1.93
CA GLY A 249 -9.57 -3.87 -0.96
C GLY A 249 -10.77 -4.70 -0.47
N ARG A 250 -10.46 -5.80 0.22
CA ARG A 250 -11.47 -6.66 0.85
C ARG A 250 -12.12 -5.95 2.03
N GLU A 251 -13.35 -6.30 2.34
CA GLU A 251 -13.98 -5.85 3.59
C GLU A 251 -13.25 -6.40 4.83
N MET A 252 -12.71 -7.61 4.74
CA MET A 252 -11.91 -8.27 5.77
C MET A 252 -10.46 -8.38 5.29
N GLU A 253 -9.69 -7.29 5.35
CA GLU A 253 -8.32 -7.24 4.84
C GLU A 253 -7.30 -7.50 5.96
N TRP A 254 -6.64 -8.66 5.87
CA TRP A 254 -5.57 -9.07 6.77
C TRP A 254 -4.20 -8.85 6.14
N SER A 255 -3.28 -8.27 6.91
CA SER A 255 -1.86 -8.24 6.54
C SER A 255 -1.14 -9.53 6.91
N VAL A 256 -1.66 -10.29 7.90
CA VAL A 256 -1.13 -11.60 8.30
C VAL A 256 -1.95 -12.70 7.64
N ILE A 257 -1.33 -13.43 6.72
CA ILE A 257 -1.94 -14.48 5.90
C ILE A 257 -1.10 -15.76 5.93
N PRO A 258 -1.65 -16.92 5.50
CA PRO A 258 -0.87 -18.13 5.27
C PRO A 258 0.33 -17.90 4.35
N ALA A 259 1.49 -18.42 4.71
CA ALA A 259 2.76 -18.16 4.01
C ALA A 259 2.81 -18.77 2.59
N ASP A 260 2.02 -19.81 2.29
CA ASP A 260 1.93 -20.40 0.96
C ASP A 260 1.35 -19.43 -0.08
N LEU A 261 0.58 -18.42 0.34
CA LEU A 261 0.05 -17.37 -0.53
C LEU A 261 1.11 -16.35 -1.00
N ASN A 262 2.31 -16.43 -0.47
CA ASN A 262 3.43 -15.57 -0.87
C ASN A 262 4.42 -16.31 -1.81
N MET A 263 4.11 -17.50 -2.25
CA MET A 263 4.94 -18.28 -3.19
C MET A 263 4.84 -17.71 -4.61
N MET A 264 5.98 -17.26 -5.17
CA MET A 264 6.00 -16.56 -6.46
C MET A 264 5.52 -17.41 -7.63
N ALA A 265 5.81 -18.70 -7.66
CA ALA A 265 5.31 -19.61 -8.70
C ALA A 265 3.76 -19.65 -8.75
N LYS A 266 3.12 -19.67 -7.57
CA LYS A 266 1.66 -19.61 -7.45
C LYS A 266 1.10 -18.24 -7.89
N ILE A 267 1.75 -17.16 -7.45
CA ILE A 267 1.36 -15.79 -7.84
C ILE A 267 1.45 -15.61 -9.35
N ALA A 268 2.55 -16.06 -9.99
CA ALA A 268 2.73 -15.99 -11.43
C ALA A 268 1.66 -16.80 -12.18
N GLY A 269 1.34 -17.99 -11.70
CA GLY A 269 0.29 -18.83 -12.28
C GLY A 269 -1.10 -18.23 -12.18
N ASP A 270 -1.38 -17.47 -11.12
CA ASP A 270 -2.69 -16.87 -10.89
C ASP A 270 -2.87 -15.51 -11.59
N SER A 271 -1.80 -14.74 -11.78
CA SER A 271 -1.86 -13.41 -12.39
C SER A 271 -2.19 -13.42 -13.90
N GLN A 272 -2.07 -14.59 -14.55
CA GLN A 272 -2.39 -14.75 -15.98
C GLN A 272 -3.79 -15.32 -16.25
N LYS A 273 -4.51 -15.70 -15.21
CA LYS A 273 -5.86 -16.21 -15.36
C LYS A 273 -6.84 -15.05 -15.39
N ASP A 274 -7.20 -14.69 -16.58
CA ASP A 274 -8.30 -13.83 -16.98
C ASP A 274 -8.51 -12.48 -16.23
N VAL A 275 -8.68 -11.44 -17.01
CA VAL A 275 -8.77 -10.03 -16.59
C VAL A 275 -10.11 -9.68 -15.94
N ALA A 276 -11.11 -10.56 -15.99
CA ALA A 276 -12.41 -10.36 -15.37
C ALA A 276 -12.41 -10.89 -13.93
N PHE A 277 -11.85 -10.09 -13.02
CA PHE A 277 -11.81 -10.44 -11.61
C PHE A 277 -13.16 -10.32 -10.91
N ALA A 278 -13.78 -11.46 -10.66
CA ALA A 278 -14.54 -11.65 -9.44
C ALA A 278 -13.56 -12.25 -8.40
N PRO A 279 -13.52 -11.79 -7.14
CA PRO A 279 -12.65 -12.39 -6.11
C PRO A 279 -13.18 -13.80 -5.80
N THR A 280 -12.59 -14.80 -6.43
CA THR A 280 -12.92 -16.22 -6.23
C THR A 280 -11.63 -17.03 -6.19
N GLY A 281 -11.39 -17.68 -5.06
CA GLY A 281 -10.23 -18.55 -4.83
C GLY A 281 -8.89 -17.83 -4.65
N ASP A 282 -8.00 -18.39 -3.86
CA ASP A 282 -6.67 -17.89 -3.56
C ASP A 282 -6.66 -16.42 -3.09
N LYS A 283 -5.75 -15.58 -3.62
CA LYS A 283 -5.66 -14.16 -3.27
C LYS A 283 -6.87 -13.33 -3.67
N ARG A 284 -7.82 -13.89 -4.37
CA ARG A 284 -9.07 -13.25 -4.79
C ARG A 284 -10.24 -13.56 -3.87
N GLU A 285 -10.07 -14.45 -2.89
CA GLU A 285 -11.08 -14.70 -1.86
C GLU A 285 -11.38 -13.46 -1.03
N ASN A 286 -12.58 -13.38 -0.47
CA ASN A 286 -13.00 -12.26 0.39
C ASN A 286 -12.30 -12.25 1.75
N ASP A 287 -11.66 -13.34 2.12
CA ASP A 287 -10.93 -13.51 3.37
C ASP A 287 -9.67 -14.33 3.12
N LEU A 288 -8.52 -13.81 3.55
CA LEU A 288 -7.23 -14.49 3.42
C LEU A 288 -6.59 -14.81 4.77
N GLY A 289 -7.07 -14.25 5.86
CA GLY A 289 -6.35 -14.31 7.12
C GLY A 289 -7.20 -14.47 8.37
N SER A 290 -8.51 -14.74 8.29
CA SER A 290 -9.31 -15.04 9.49
C SER A 290 -8.80 -16.28 10.21
N ARG A 291 -9.34 -16.54 11.41
CA ARG A 291 -9.00 -17.74 12.19
C ARG A 291 -9.17 -19.02 11.38
N ASP A 292 -10.23 -19.11 10.58
CA ASP A 292 -10.48 -20.28 9.73
C ASP A 292 -9.43 -20.46 8.64
N LYS A 293 -8.93 -19.38 8.06
CA LYS A 293 -7.89 -19.40 7.01
C LYS A 293 -6.51 -19.76 7.54
N ILE A 294 -6.18 -19.34 8.76
CA ILE A 294 -4.86 -19.59 9.33
C ILE A 294 -4.77 -20.93 10.11
N ARG A 295 -5.91 -21.55 10.42
CA ARG A 295 -5.98 -22.77 11.26
C ARG A 295 -5.09 -23.92 10.77
N ASN A 296 -5.01 -24.10 9.45
CA ASN A 296 -4.26 -25.19 8.82
C ASN A 296 -2.99 -24.70 8.08
N ALA A 297 -2.55 -23.48 8.36
CA ALA A 297 -1.36 -22.92 7.72
C ALA A 297 -0.09 -23.59 8.26
N HIS A 298 0.92 -23.78 7.41
CA HIS A 298 2.26 -24.24 7.82
C HIS A 298 3.17 -23.09 8.25
N GLY A 299 2.77 -21.87 8.00
CA GLY A 299 3.44 -20.66 8.39
C GLY A 299 2.56 -19.43 8.14
N LEU A 300 2.88 -18.32 8.80
CA LEU A 300 2.20 -17.05 8.65
C LEU A 300 3.21 -15.97 8.28
N VAL A 301 2.79 -15.06 7.40
CA VAL A 301 3.65 -13.98 6.91
C VAL A 301 2.89 -12.65 6.96
N TRP A 302 3.61 -11.57 7.27
CA TRP A 302 3.12 -10.22 7.05
C TRP A 302 3.22 -9.88 5.58
N TYR A 303 2.09 -9.78 4.89
CA TYR A 303 2.04 -9.57 3.45
C TYR A 303 0.88 -8.63 3.10
N PRO A 304 1.06 -7.30 3.30
CA PRO A 304 0.03 -6.29 3.13
C PRO A 304 -0.36 -6.13 1.66
N ALA A 305 -1.59 -5.66 1.43
CA ALA A 305 -2.16 -5.50 0.11
C ALA A 305 -1.86 -4.13 -0.50
N GLU A 306 -1.44 -4.12 -1.76
CA GLU A 306 -1.52 -2.98 -2.66
C GLU A 306 -2.80 -3.06 -3.50
N THR A 307 -3.52 -1.95 -3.58
CA THR A 307 -4.68 -1.78 -4.44
C THR A 307 -4.34 -0.83 -5.56
N ASP A 308 -4.30 -1.32 -6.77
CA ASP A 308 -3.97 -0.53 -7.95
C ASP A 308 -5.21 -0.21 -8.78
N VAL A 309 -5.16 0.95 -9.43
CA VAL A 309 -6.18 1.40 -10.36
C VAL A 309 -5.65 2.58 -11.18
N SER A 310 -6.08 2.71 -12.42
CA SER A 310 -5.79 3.90 -13.20
C SER A 310 -6.83 5.00 -12.98
N ILE A 311 -6.41 6.27 -12.99
CA ILE A 311 -7.30 7.44 -12.99
C ILE A 311 -8.15 7.50 -14.26
N ARG A 312 -7.69 6.84 -15.33
CA ARG A 312 -8.32 6.72 -16.65
C ARG A 312 -8.82 5.29 -16.88
N PRO A 313 -9.58 4.99 -17.95
CA PRO A 313 -9.91 3.62 -18.33
C PRO A 313 -8.66 2.78 -18.63
N GLY A 314 -7.70 3.32 -19.39
CA GLY A 314 -6.44 2.65 -19.74
C GLY A 314 -5.31 2.93 -18.73
N TRP A 315 -4.23 2.14 -18.85
CA TRP A 315 -2.99 2.36 -18.09
C TRP A 315 -2.10 3.41 -18.76
N PHE A 316 -2.01 3.41 -20.08
CA PHE A 316 -1.35 4.47 -20.84
C PHE A 316 -2.32 5.61 -21.18
N TYR A 317 -1.78 6.77 -21.54
CA TYR A 317 -2.57 7.92 -21.93
C TYR A 317 -3.20 7.75 -23.31
N HIS A 318 -4.51 7.97 -23.39
CA HIS A 318 -5.27 8.04 -24.63
C HIS A 318 -6.11 9.34 -24.63
N THR A 319 -5.96 10.17 -25.67
CA THR A 319 -6.68 11.44 -25.78
C THR A 319 -8.22 11.27 -25.71
N LYS A 320 -8.73 10.19 -26.31
CA LYS A 320 -10.17 9.83 -26.29
C LYS A 320 -10.74 9.57 -24.88
N GLU A 321 -9.87 9.46 -23.88
CA GLU A 321 -10.24 9.19 -22.48
C GLU A 321 -10.27 10.43 -21.60
N ASP A 322 -9.94 11.63 -22.11
CA ASP A 322 -9.93 12.86 -21.33
C ASP A 322 -11.26 13.15 -20.62
N SER A 323 -12.38 12.84 -21.26
CA SER A 323 -13.72 12.97 -20.66
C SER A 323 -14.09 11.85 -19.68
N LYS A 324 -13.26 10.81 -19.55
CA LYS A 324 -13.49 9.61 -18.72
C LYS A 324 -12.61 9.56 -17.49
N VAL A 325 -11.83 10.59 -17.23
CA VAL A 325 -10.99 10.70 -16.02
C VAL A 325 -11.88 10.59 -14.78
N LYS A 326 -11.49 9.76 -13.83
CA LYS A 326 -12.24 9.57 -12.59
C LYS A 326 -12.45 10.89 -11.86
N THR A 327 -13.70 11.12 -11.46
CA THR A 327 -14.10 12.32 -10.73
C THR A 327 -13.48 12.36 -9.32
N PRO A 328 -13.40 13.53 -8.69
CA PRO A 328 -12.94 13.64 -7.29
C PRO A 328 -13.70 12.73 -6.32
N GLN A 329 -15.03 12.57 -6.52
CA GLN A 329 -15.83 11.68 -5.71
C GLN A 329 -15.47 10.21 -5.92
N GLN A 330 -15.27 9.77 -7.17
CA GLN A 330 -14.82 8.39 -7.46
C GLN A 330 -13.44 8.09 -6.85
N LEU A 331 -12.51 9.07 -6.87
CA LEU A 331 -11.20 8.94 -6.22
C LEU A 331 -11.35 8.86 -4.68
N PHE A 332 -12.28 9.61 -4.11
CA PHE A 332 -12.60 9.55 -2.69
C PHE A 332 -13.18 8.19 -2.30
N ASP A 333 -14.11 7.64 -3.09
CA ASP A 333 -14.68 6.31 -2.88
C ASP A 333 -13.61 5.21 -3.00
N ILE A 334 -12.65 5.37 -3.92
CA ILE A 334 -11.49 4.49 -4.06
C ILE A 334 -10.60 4.59 -2.81
N TYR A 335 -10.33 5.78 -2.27
CA TYR A 335 -9.59 5.94 -1.03
C TYR A 335 -10.24 5.20 0.14
N PHE A 336 -11.56 5.28 0.28
CA PHE A 336 -12.31 4.55 1.30
C PHE A 336 -12.27 3.03 1.10
N SER A 337 -12.30 2.57 -0.16
CA SER A 337 -12.30 1.14 -0.49
C SER A 337 -10.91 0.51 -0.58
N SER A 338 -9.84 1.31 -0.56
CA SER A 338 -8.44 0.86 -0.57
C SER A 338 -7.75 1.13 0.77
N VAL A 339 -7.36 2.37 1.02
CA VAL A 339 -6.70 2.79 2.26
C VAL A 339 -7.62 2.57 3.46
N GLY A 340 -8.91 2.91 3.32
CA GLY A 340 -9.93 2.66 4.35
C GLY A 340 -10.25 1.18 4.58
N ARG A 341 -9.57 0.26 3.90
CA ARG A 341 -9.64 -1.20 4.08
C ARG A 341 -8.25 -1.83 4.24
N ASN A 342 -7.37 -1.15 4.99
CA ASN A 342 -6.04 -1.65 5.34
C ASN A 342 -5.09 -1.89 4.13
N GLY A 343 -5.34 -1.26 2.98
CA GLY A 343 -4.48 -1.31 1.80
C GLY A 343 -3.64 -0.04 1.62
N VAL A 344 -2.71 -0.07 0.67
CA VAL A 344 -2.07 1.13 0.11
C VAL A 344 -2.59 1.30 -1.31
N LEU A 345 -3.00 2.50 -1.66
CA LEU A 345 -3.49 2.81 -3.00
C LEU A 345 -2.33 3.16 -3.93
N LEU A 346 -2.17 2.42 -5.02
CA LEU A 346 -1.33 2.76 -6.15
C LEU A 346 -2.22 3.30 -7.28
N LEU A 347 -2.27 4.62 -7.43
CA LEU A 347 -3.06 5.28 -8.47
C LEU A 347 -2.19 5.59 -9.69
N ASN A 348 -2.54 5.05 -10.83
CA ASN A 348 -1.88 5.37 -12.08
C ASN A 348 -2.40 6.68 -12.68
N ILE A 349 -1.47 7.56 -13.07
CA ILE A 349 -1.73 8.87 -13.67
C ILE A 349 -0.80 9.01 -14.88
N PRO A 350 -1.22 8.55 -16.07
CA PRO A 350 -0.33 8.45 -17.21
C PRO A 350 -0.05 9.82 -17.86
N PRO A 351 1.22 10.19 -18.07
CA PRO A 351 1.59 11.38 -18.82
C PRO A 351 1.17 11.28 -20.31
N ASN A 352 0.79 12.41 -20.89
CA ASN A 352 0.40 12.53 -22.30
C ASN A 352 1.58 12.50 -23.27
N ARG A 353 1.32 12.55 -24.58
CA ARG A 353 2.36 12.52 -25.62
C ARG A 353 3.32 13.70 -25.58
N GLU A 354 2.93 14.83 -25.00
CA GLU A 354 3.84 15.96 -24.81
C GLU A 354 4.86 15.66 -23.69
N GLY A 355 4.57 14.70 -22.81
CA GLY A 355 5.34 14.39 -21.62
C GLY A 355 4.90 15.21 -20.40
N ARG A 356 3.58 15.50 -20.28
CA ARG A 356 2.99 16.21 -19.14
C ARG A 356 1.77 15.46 -18.62
N LEU A 357 1.44 15.62 -17.36
CA LEU A 357 0.12 15.19 -16.88
C LEU A 357 -0.94 16.11 -17.50
N SER A 358 -2.01 15.48 -18.00
CA SER A 358 -3.15 16.18 -18.60
C SER A 358 -3.81 17.11 -17.59
N GLU A 359 -4.30 18.25 -18.05
CA GLU A 359 -5.03 19.21 -17.21
C GLU A 359 -6.29 18.62 -16.56
N TYR A 360 -6.91 17.62 -17.21
CA TYR A 360 -8.07 16.89 -16.66
C TYR A 360 -7.67 16.09 -15.42
N ASP A 361 -6.54 15.37 -15.48
CA ASP A 361 -6.00 14.60 -14.36
C ASP A 361 -5.59 15.53 -13.23
N VAL A 362 -4.83 16.58 -13.53
CA VAL A 362 -4.36 17.59 -12.56
C VAL A 362 -5.54 18.21 -11.81
N LYS A 363 -6.57 18.65 -12.52
CA LYS A 363 -7.76 19.27 -11.94
C LYS A 363 -8.53 18.33 -11.01
N ASN A 364 -8.69 17.06 -11.42
CA ASN A 364 -9.41 16.09 -10.59
C ASN A 364 -8.62 15.67 -9.36
N LEU A 365 -7.30 15.54 -9.46
CA LEU A 365 -6.42 15.29 -8.31
C LEU A 365 -6.44 16.46 -7.31
N GLN A 366 -6.39 17.71 -7.77
CA GLN A 366 -6.50 18.89 -6.91
C GLN A 366 -7.85 18.94 -6.16
N ARG A 367 -8.94 18.65 -6.86
CA ARG A 367 -10.29 18.62 -6.26
C ARG A 367 -10.45 17.43 -5.30
N PHE A 368 -9.87 16.28 -5.62
CA PHE A 368 -9.81 15.14 -4.70
C PHE A 368 -9.10 15.53 -3.41
N LYS A 369 -7.93 16.18 -3.51
CA LYS A 369 -7.20 16.67 -2.32
C LYS A 369 -8.03 17.65 -1.50
N GLN A 370 -8.70 18.60 -2.14
CA GLN A 370 -9.59 19.54 -1.46
C GLN A 370 -10.74 18.84 -0.73
N LEU A 371 -11.32 17.80 -1.34
CA LEU A 371 -12.36 16.98 -0.72
C LEU A 371 -11.82 16.24 0.51
N MET A 372 -10.65 15.60 0.38
CA MET A 372 -9.96 14.93 1.50
C MET A 372 -9.68 15.90 2.64
N ASP A 373 -9.10 17.08 2.35
CA ASP A 373 -8.74 18.06 3.37
C ASP A 373 -9.98 18.56 4.13
N ARG A 374 -11.06 18.89 3.43
CA ARG A 374 -12.32 19.33 4.08
C ARG A 374 -12.90 18.24 4.97
N THR A 375 -12.94 17.00 4.47
CA THR A 375 -13.53 15.86 5.19
C THR A 375 -12.77 15.53 6.47
N PHE A 376 -11.44 15.50 6.40
CA PHE A 376 -10.61 15.08 7.54
C PHE A 376 -10.00 16.26 8.33
N GLN A 377 -10.45 17.50 8.09
CA GLN A 377 -9.91 18.69 8.74
C GLN A 377 -10.05 18.65 10.27
N GLN A 378 -11.18 18.17 10.77
CA GLN A 378 -11.49 18.20 12.19
C GLN A 378 -11.98 16.84 12.69
N ASN A 379 -11.17 16.19 13.52
CA ASN A 379 -11.63 15.02 14.26
C ASN A 379 -12.55 15.47 15.42
N LEU A 380 -13.85 15.19 15.30
CA LEU A 380 -14.87 15.55 16.28
C LEU A 380 -14.70 14.80 17.61
N ALA A 381 -13.98 13.66 17.61
CA ALA A 381 -13.70 12.89 18.82
C ALA A 381 -12.60 13.51 19.71
N LYS A 382 -11.80 14.47 19.19
CA LYS A 382 -10.61 15.02 19.86
C LYS A 382 -10.91 15.60 21.26
N ASN A 383 -12.09 16.19 21.43
CA ASN A 383 -12.49 16.84 22.69
C ASN A 383 -13.49 16.01 23.50
N ALA A 384 -13.72 14.74 23.16
CA ALA A 384 -14.59 13.86 23.90
C ALA A 384 -13.93 13.35 25.18
N VAL A 385 -14.71 13.18 26.23
CA VAL A 385 -14.30 12.42 27.41
C VAL A 385 -14.41 10.95 27.07
N ILE A 386 -13.27 10.23 27.12
CA ILE A 386 -13.19 8.82 26.74
C ILE A 386 -13.06 7.95 27.99
N LYS A 387 -13.93 6.94 28.11
CA LYS A 387 -13.95 5.96 29.21
C LYS A 387 -13.92 4.54 28.67
N CYS A 388 -13.12 3.68 29.31
CA CYS A 388 -13.11 2.25 29.09
C CYS A 388 -12.67 1.56 30.40
N ALA A 389 -13.52 0.70 30.96
CA ALA A 389 -13.29 0.11 32.30
C ALA A 389 -12.01 -0.75 32.35
N ASN A 390 -11.76 -1.51 31.30
CA ASN A 390 -10.59 -2.37 31.16
C ASN A 390 -9.49 -1.73 30.26
N GLY A 391 -9.61 -0.44 29.90
CA GLY A 391 -8.69 0.23 29.00
C GLY A 391 -7.49 0.85 29.70
N MET A 392 -6.40 0.98 28.93
CA MET A 392 -5.18 1.74 29.25
C MET A 392 -4.90 2.74 28.13
N ASN A 393 -4.38 3.91 28.48
CA ASN A 393 -4.02 4.98 27.52
C ASN A 393 -5.17 5.43 26.62
N THR A 394 -6.36 5.62 27.16
CA THR A 394 -7.54 6.01 26.35
C THR A 394 -7.34 7.32 25.59
N HIS A 395 -6.51 8.25 26.11
CA HIS A 395 -6.19 9.52 25.46
C HIS A 395 -5.36 9.36 24.18
N ALA A 396 -4.61 8.26 24.04
CA ALA A 396 -3.80 7.99 22.86
C ALA A 396 -4.64 7.88 21.58
N MET A 397 -5.92 7.48 21.71
CA MET A 397 -6.80 7.32 20.53
C MET A 397 -7.15 8.63 19.81
N THR A 398 -6.83 9.79 20.40
CA THR A 398 -7.18 11.11 19.81
C THR A 398 -6.04 12.12 19.92
N ASP A 399 -4.82 11.68 20.21
CA ASP A 399 -3.65 12.57 20.41
C ASP A 399 -2.93 12.95 19.09
N GLY A 400 -3.29 12.32 17.98
CA GLY A 400 -2.70 12.55 16.66
C GLY A 400 -1.32 11.90 16.48
N LYS A 401 -0.96 10.92 17.31
CA LYS A 401 0.34 10.24 17.29
C LYS A 401 0.17 8.75 17.05
N TYR A 402 0.51 8.29 15.87
CA TYR A 402 0.38 6.88 15.51
C TYR A 402 1.18 5.92 16.43
N GLU A 403 2.27 6.37 17.02
CA GLU A 403 3.16 5.58 17.87
C GLU A 403 2.59 5.29 19.26
N THR A 404 1.69 6.13 19.74
CA THR A 404 0.93 5.90 20.98
C THR A 404 -0.35 5.12 20.68
N TYR A 405 -0.82 4.30 21.61
CA TYR A 405 -2.03 3.55 21.39
C TYR A 405 -2.76 3.17 22.68
N PHE A 406 -4.06 3.06 22.58
CA PHE A 406 -4.93 2.40 23.54
C PHE A 406 -4.73 0.90 23.49
N THR A 407 -4.83 0.23 24.63
CA THR A 407 -4.95 -1.23 24.75
C THR A 407 -5.76 -1.62 25.97
N THR A 408 -6.15 -2.89 26.08
CA THR A 408 -6.85 -3.42 27.24
C THR A 408 -5.88 -3.98 28.29
N LYS A 409 -6.36 -4.10 29.54
CA LYS A 409 -5.62 -4.72 30.65
C LYS A 409 -5.61 -6.25 30.56
N GLY A 410 -4.64 -6.87 31.20
CA GLY A 410 -4.57 -8.31 31.32
C GLY A 410 -4.53 -9.02 29.97
N GLN A 411 -5.44 -9.95 29.73
CA GLN A 411 -5.60 -10.72 28.48
C GLN A 411 -6.96 -10.43 27.80
N ASP A 412 -7.57 -9.29 28.11
CA ASP A 412 -8.88 -8.95 27.56
C ASP A 412 -8.79 -8.68 26.04
N THR A 413 -9.52 -9.46 25.27
CA THR A 413 -9.60 -9.36 23.79
C THR A 413 -10.83 -8.55 23.33
N THR A 414 -11.60 -8.02 24.25
CA THR A 414 -12.78 -7.17 23.99
C THR A 414 -12.69 -5.85 24.74
N ALA A 415 -13.35 -4.81 24.22
CA ALA A 415 -13.41 -3.51 24.88
C ALA A 415 -14.74 -2.81 24.59
N THR A 416 -15.22 -2.02 25.55
CA THR A 416 -16.29 -1.05 25.36
C THR A 416 -15.76 0.32 25.69
N ILE A 417 -15.60 1.14 24.64
CA ILE A 417 -14.99 2.48 24.69
C ILE A 417 -16.11 3.49 24.50
N GLU A 418 -16.44 4.26 25.54
CA GLU A 418 -17.49 5.26 25.52
C GLU A 418 -16.88 6.66 25.36
N LEU A 419 -17.43 7.45 24.45
CA LEU A 419 -17.06 8.83 24.18
C LEU A 419 -18.25 9.74 24.50
N THR A 420 -18.03 10.76 25.33
CA THR A 420 -19.03 11.79 25.63
C THR A 420 -18.53 13.13 25.12
N PHE A 421 -19.24 13.72 24.17
CA PHE A 421 -18.94 15.05 23.63
C PHE A 421 -19.44 16.17 24.55
N PRO A 422 -18.81 17.34 24.57
CA PRO A 422 -19.30 18.51 25.30
C PRO A 422 -20.72 18.92 24.83
N SER A 423 -20.98 18.86 23.53
CA SER A 423 -22.29 19.07 22.90
C SER A 423 -22.53 17.99 21.84
N ALA A 424 -23.80 17.80 21.44
CA ALA A 424 -24.12 16.86 20.37
C ALA A 424 -23.37 17.22 19.07
N GLN A 425 -22.79 16.20 18.42
CA GLN A 425 -22.01 16.32 17.17
C GLN A 425 -22.73 15.58 16.05
N THR A 426 -22.66 16.11 14.83
CA THR A 426 -23.16 15.45 13.62
C THR A 426 -21.98 14.89 12.83
N PHE A 427 -21.99 13.59 12.58
CA PHE A 427 -20.92 12.88 11.86
C PHE A 427 -21.51 11.73 11.04
N ASN A 428 -20.77 11.34 9.98
CA ASN A 428 -21.13 10.24 9.07
C ASN A 428 -19.93 9.40 8.64
N ILE A 429 -18.74 9.64 9.22
CA ILE A 429 -17.51 8.89 8.92
C ILE A 429 -16.86 8.46 10.23
N LEU A 430 -16.50 7.17 10.30
CA LEU A 430 -15.63 6.58 11.32
C LEU A 430 -14.25 6.32 10.70
N SER A 431 -13.20 6.69 11.41
CA SER A 431 -11.82 6.31 11.14
C SER A 431 -11.22 5.59 12.34
N LEU A 432 -10.66 4.41 12.13
CA LEU A 432 -9.91 3.65 13.12
C LEU A 432 -8.52 3.32 12.58
N GLN A 433 -7.50 3.32 13.46
CA GLN A 433 -6.16 2.82 13.15
C GLN A 433 -5.64 1.94 14.28
N GLU A 434 -5.18 0.73 13.94
CA GLU A 434 -4.40 -0.09 14.87
C GLU A 434 -2.93 0.30 14.81
N ASN A 435 -2.21 0.11 15.91
CA ASN A 435 -0.75 0.14 15.88
C ASN A 435 -0.22 -1.18 15.32
N ILE A 436 -0.11 -1.26 14.00
CA ILE A 436 0.34 -2.48 13.32
C ILE A 436 1.81 -2.82 13.58
N ALA A 437 2.61 -1.91 14.16
CA ALA A 437 3.98 -2.23 14.58
C ALA A 437 4.02 -3.30 15.69
N VAL A 438 2.90 -3.48 16.41
CA VAL A 438 2.72 -4.56 17.41
C VAL A 438 1.76 -5.66 16.94
N GLY A 439 1.39 -5.66 15.67
CA GLY A 439 0.54 -6.66 15.01
C GLY A 439 -0.88 -6.16 14.71
N GLN A 440 -1.54 -6.82 13.76
CA GLN A 440 -2.95 -6.62 13.43
C GLN A 440 -3.80 -7.57 14.27
N ARG A 441 -4.75 -7.06 15.04
CA ARG A 441 -5.42 -7.85 16.09
C ARG A 441 -6.94 -7.83 16.03
N ILE A 442 -7.56 -6.66 15.74
CA ILE A 442 -9.01 -6.49 15.79
C ILE A 442 -9.67 -7.29 14.66
N GLU A 443 -10.68 -8.10 15.04
CA GLU A 443 -11.41 -9.00 14.14
C GLU A 443 -12.82 -8.50 13.84
N SER A 444 -13.47 -7.84 14.83
CA SER A 444 -14.81 -7.28 14.66
C SER A 444 -15.09 -6.19 15.69
N PHE A 445 -15.87 -5.21 15.26
CA PHE A 445 -16.29 -4.10 16.11
C PHE A 445 -17.66 -3.56 15.67
N VAL A 446 -18.31 -2.81 16.55
CA VAL A 446 -19.55 -2.07 16.30
C VAL A 446 -19.46 -0.67 16.88
N LEU A 447 -19.92 0.32 16.12
CA LEU A 447 -20.12 1.70 16.57
C LEU A 447 -21.59 1.93 16.85
N GLU A 448 -21.90 2.48 18.02
CA GLU A 448 -23.26 2.77 18.47
C GLU A 448 -23.35 4.20 19.01
N TYR A 449 -24.54 4.78 18.97
CA TYR A 449 -24.84 6.06 19.62
C TYR A 449 -25.94 5.91 20.64
N LYS A 450 -25.98 6.83 21.62
CA LYS A 450 -27.00 6.83 22.63
C LYS A 450 -28.13 7.78 22.26
N GLU A 451 -29.34 7.23 22.13
CA GLU A 451 -30.56 7.98 21.92
C GLU A 451 -31.48 7.75 23.12
N ALA A 452 -31.85 8.82 23.81
CA ALA A 452 -32.49 8.73 25.15
C ALA A 452 -31.65 7.84 26.09
N ASN A 453 -32.16 6.68 26.50
CA ASN A 453 -31.46 5.73 27.37
C ASN A 453 -31.02 4.45 26.67
N GLU A 454 -31.17 4.36 25.35
CA GLU A 454 -30.86 3.16 24.58
C GLU A 454 -29.64 3.38 23.66
N TRP A 455 -28.88 2.30 23.47
CA TRP A 455 -27.79 2.28 22.50
C TRP A 455 -28.30 1.74 21.16
N LYS A 456 -28.12 2.53 20.09
CA LYS A 456 -28.51 2.17 18.73
C LYS A 456 -27.27 1.99 17.85
N LYS A 457 -27.28 0.93 17.07
CA LYS A 457 -26.18 0.65 16.11
C LYS A 457 -26.15 1.71 15.02
N ILE A 458 -24.94 2.25 14.75
CA ILE A 458 -24.62 3.10 13.61
C ILE A 458 -24.08 2.23 12.48
N THR A 459 -22.99 1.53 12.75
CA THR A 459 -22.29 0.69 11.78
C THR A 459 -21.47 -0.38 12.49
N GLU A 460 -21.01 -1.36 11.74
CA GLU A 460 -20.13 -2.42 12.21
C GLU A 460 -19.03 -2.69 11.18
N GLY A 461 -17.96 -3.31 11.59
CA GLY A 461 -16.86 -3.69 10.72
C GLY A 461 -16.11 -4.91 11.22
N SER A 462 -15.30 -5.45 10.34
CA SER A 462 -14.41 -6.57 10.61
C SER A 462 -13.02 -6.07 11.06
N THR A 463 -11.99 -6.28 10.25
CA THR A 463 -10.60 -5.85 10.53
C THR A 463 -10.43 -4.34 10.52
N VAL A 464 -9.47 -3.86 11.29
CA VAL A 464 -9.02 -2.46 11.27
C VAL A 464 -7.68 -2.34 10.54
N GLY A 465 -6.61 -2.95 11.06
CA GLY A 465 -5.27 -2.83 10.49
C GLY A 465 -4.72 -1.41 10.53
N TYR A 466 -3.91 -1.03 9.55
CA TYR A 466 -3.33 0.30 9.52
C TYR A 466 -4.40 1.40 9.50
N LYS A 467 -5.46 1.25 8.68
CA LYS A 467 -6.59 2.19 8.65
C LYS A 467 -7.88 1.50 8.20
N ARG A 468 -8.95 1.82 8.93
CA ARG A 468 -10.32 1.46 8.57
C ARG A 468 -11.18 2.73 8.50
N LEU A 469 -11.84 2.94 7.35
CA LEU A 469 -12.80 4.02 7.13
C LEU A 469 -14.17 3.43 6.85
N LEU A 470 -15.19 3.96 7.50
CA LEU A 470 -16.59 3.59 7.25
C LEU A 470 -17.43 4.85 7.05
N LEU A 471 -18.22 4.85 5.98
CA LEU A 471 -19.22 5.87 5.69
C LEU A 471 -20.61 5.32 6.05
N PHE A 472 -21.43 6.12 6.69
CA PHE A 472 -22.80 5.77 7.13
C PHE A 472 -23.73 6.99 7.08
N ASN A 473 -25.03 6.79 7.27
CA ASN A 473 -25.99 7.89 7.34
C ASN A 473 -25.66 8.82 8.52
N ALA A 474 -25.76 10.13 8.32
CA ALA A 474 -25.41 11.11 9.33
C ALA A 474 -26.19 10.88 10.63
N VAL A 475 -25.46 10.86 11.73
CA VAL A 475 -26.01 10.72 13.10
C VAL A 475 -25.66 11.97 13.89
N ASN A 476 -26.63 12.51 14.65
CA ASN A 476 -26.41 13.56 15.63
C ASN A 476 -26.47 12.96 17.03
N ALA A 477 -25.38 12.97 17.79
CA ALA A 477 -25.32 12.35 19.10
C ALA A 477 -24.37 13.08 20.06
N LYS A 478 -24.69 13.02 21.37
CA LYS A 478 -23.80 13.48 22.45
C LYS A 478 -22.93 12.37 23.02
N GLN A 479 -23.36 11.11 22.87
CA GLN A 479 -22.61 9.95 23.33
C GLN A 479 -22.54 8.89 22.24
N VAL A 480 -21.34 8.35 22.04
CA VAL A 480 -21.10 7.18 21.18
C VAL A 480 -20.28 6.15 21.93
N ARG A 481 -20.36 4.89 21.51
CA ARG A 481 -19.46 3.85 21.99
C ARG A 481 -18.95 2.99 20.84
N LEU A 482 -17.66 2.67 20.89
CA LEU A 482 -17.05 1.64 20.08
C LEU A 482 -16.96 0.38 20.94
N ARG A 483 -17.54 -0.71 20.46
CA ARG A 483 -17.35 -2.02 21.07
C ARG A 483 -16.47 -2.85 20.17
N ILE A 484 -15.32 -3.27 20.67
CA ILE A 484 -14.49 -4.30 20.06
C ILE A 484 -15.02 -5.64 20.53
N LEU A 485 -15.60 -6.40 19.60
CA LEU A 485 -16.31 -7.64 19.90
C LEU A 485 -15.37 -8.85 19.89
N SER A 486 -14.31 -8.79 19.08
CA SER A 486 -13.30 -9.84 18.96
C SER A 486 -11.96 -9.26 18.53
N SER A 487 -10.90 -9.80 19.12
CA SER A 487 -9.50 -9.50 18.76
C SER A 487 -8.62 -10.72 19.07
N ARG A 488 -7.54 -10.90 18.29
CA ARG A 488 -6.58 -12.02 18.46
C ARG A 488 -5.80 -11.96 19.78
N LEU A 489 -5.53 -10.74 20.24
CA LEU A 489 -4.94 -10.39 21.55
C LEU A 489 -5.58 -9.11 22.04
N ASN A 490 -5.02 -8.49 23.08
CA ASN A 490 -5.40 -7.14 23.49
C ASN A 490 -5.47 -6.23 22.27
N PRO A 491 -6.63 -5.62 21.96
CA PRO A 491 -6.74 -4.71 20.84
C PRO A 491 -5.83 -3.50 21.03
N THR A 492 -5.35 -2.94 19.93
CA THR A 492 -4.55 -1.71 19.93
C THR A 492 -5.21 -0.68 19.00
N LEU A 493 -5.47 0.51 19.50
CA LEU A 493 -5.96 1.62 18.68
C LEU A 493 -5.04 2.82 18.83
N SER A 494 -4.32 3.17 17.77
CA SER A 494 -3.52 4.41 17.71
C SER A 494 -4.42 5.62 17.52
N GLU A 495 -5.46 5.50 16.66
CA GLU A 495 -6.34 6.62 16.37
C GLU A 495 -7.81 6.17 16.27
N PHE A 496 -8.67 7.04 16.79
CA PHE A 496 -10.12 7.03 16.64
C PHE A 496 -10.58 8.39 16.14
N GLY A 497 -11.29 8.43 15.03
CA GLY A 497 -11.81 9.66 14.47
C GLY A 497 -13.26 9.56 14.06
N LEU A 498 -14.00 10.64 14.30
CA LEU A 498 -15.33 10.86 13.75
C LEU A 498 -15.30 12.15 12.94
N TYR A 499 -15.84 12.08 11.73
CA TYR A 499 -15.81 13.21 10.79
C TYR A 499 -17.18 13.43 10.18
N LYS A 500 -17.38 14.67 9.68
CA LYS A 500 -18.54 15.02 8.87
C LYS A 500 -18.06 15.21 7.43
N GLY A 501 -18.38 14.26 6.57
CA GLY A 501 -18.25 14.41 5.11
C GLY A 501 -19.48 15.11 4.52
N ASP A 502 -19.29 15.61 3.30
CA ASP A 502 -20.37 16.23 2.50
C ASP A 502 -21.39 15.19 2.02
#